data_669e09e2efd3fbd303a50f41c9055817
#
_entry.id   669e09e2efd3fbd303a50f41c9055817
#
_cell.length_a   1.000
_cell.length_b   1.000
_cell.length_c   1.000
_cell.angle_alpha   90.00
_cell.angle_beta   90.00
_cell.angle_gamma   90.00
#
_symmetry.space_group_name_H-M   'P 1'
#
loop_
_entity.id
_entity.type
_entity.pdbx_description
1 polymer ?
#
loop_
_entity_poly.entity_id
_entity_poly.type
_entity_poly.pdbx_seq_one_letter_code
_entity_poly.pdbx_strand_id
1 'polypeptide(L)'
;MIAEIGHFALILALIMAVIQGVLPLVGAARGISSWMAAGRMCASANALFLTVAFASLAYCFYISDFTVLNVANNSNSLLPWYYKVAATWGSHEGSILFWSVTLSWWALAVSFASRRLSEEMMARVLGIMGLVLMGFLAFMLFTSNPFLRLFPAAPEGADLNPLLQDPGMVFHPPLLYLLLSIHPHNRSDL
;
A
#
# COMPACT_ATOMS: atom_id res chain seq x y z
N MET A 1 13.10 -3.98 -15.29
CA MET A 1 13.78 -4.23 -13.99
C MET A 1 13.07 -3.58 -12.79
N ILE A 2 12.66 -2.29 -12.86
CA ILE A 2 12.04 -1.61 -11.70
C ILE A 2 10.66 -2.16 -11.38
N ALA A 3 9.83 -2.41 -12.39
CA ALA A 3 8.53 -3.03 -12.19
C ALA A 3 8.62 -4.44 -11.58
N GLU A 4 9.65 -5.22 -11.92
CA GLU A 4 9.91 -6.54 -11.33
C GLU A 4 10.29 -6.43 -9.86
N ILE A 5 11.07 -5.39 -9.48
CA ILE A 5 11.39 -5.12 -8.07
C ILE A 5 10.11 -4.78 -7.30
N GLY A 6 9.24 -3.92 -7.86
CA GLY A 6 7.95 -3.58 -7.28
C GLY A 6 7.05 -4.81 -7.12
N HIS A 7 6.94 -5.64 -8.15
CA HIS A 7 6.14 -6.87 -8.11
C HIS A 7 6.68 -7.86 -7.07
N PHE A 8 7.99 -8.06 -7.02
CA PHE A 8 8.62 -8.92 -6.02
C PHE A 8 8.41 -8.41 -4.59
N ALA A 9 8.54 -7.08 -4.38
CA ALA A 9 8.25 -6.47 -3.09
C ALA A 9 6.78 -6.68 -2.67
N LEU A 10 5.84 -6.63 -3.62
CA LEU A 10 4.42 -6.90 -3.36
C LEU A 10 4.18 -8.35 -2.92
N ILE A 11 4.87 -9.32 -3.53
CA ILE A 11 4.83 -10.74 -3.14
C ILE A 11 5.38 -10.93 -1.72
N LEU A 12 6.53 -10.31 -1.42
CA LEU A 12 7.11 -10.38 -0.07
C LEU A 12 6.20 -9.73 0.98
N ALA A 13 5.54 -8.62 0.62
CA ALA A 13 4.55 -7.99 1.50
C ALA A 13 3.37 -8.92 1.77
N LEU A 14 2.86 -9.67 0.77
CA LEU A 14 1.80 -10.64 1.00
C LEU A 14 2.24 -11.74 1.99
N ILE A 15 3.43 -12.28 1.84
CA ILE A 15 3.97 -13.29 2.76
C ILE A 15 4.03 -12.73 4.18
N MET A 16 4.55 -11.50 4.35
CA MET A 16 4.62 -10.85 5.65
C MET A 16 3.23 -10.52 6.22
N ALA A 17 2.26 -10.15 5.37
CA ALA A 17 0.89 -9.88 5.81
C ALA A 17 0.19 -11.16 6.30
N VAL A 18 0.40 -12.30 5.65
CA VAL A 18 -0.10 -13.61 6.12
C VAL A 18 0.49 -13.95 7.50
N ILE A 19 1.80 -13.80 7.66
CA ILE A 19 2.47 -14.05 8.94
C ILE A 19 1.96 -13.07 10.01
N GLN A 20 1.83 -11.79 9.69
CA GLN A 20 1.31 -10.75 10.58
C GLN A 20 -0.15 -11.01 10.97
N GLY A 21 -0.96 -11.50 10.06
CA GLY A 21 -2.37 -11.80 10.33
C GLY A 21 -2.58 -13.03 11.20
N VAL A 22 -1.71 -14.05 11.07
CA VAL A 22 -1.93 -15.35 11.73
C VAL A 22 -1.17 -15.47 13.04
N LEU A 23 0.17 -15.28 13.02
CA LEU A 23 1.00 -15.58 14.19
C LEU A 23 0.65 -14.76 15.43
N PRO A 24 0.46 -13.42 15.36
CA PRO A 24 0.15 -12.64 16.55
C PRO A 24 -1.21 -12.99 17.15
N LEU A 25 -2.22 -13.28 16.31
CA LEU A 25 -3.56 -13.66 16.79
C LEU A 25 -3.53 -15.02 17.50
N VAL A 26 -2.85 -16.01 16.92
CA VAL A 26 -2.68 -17.32 17.55
C VAL A 26 -1.81 -17.21 18.81
N GLY A 27 -0.77 -16.38 18.77
CA GLY A 27 0.08 -16.07 19.91
C GLY A 27 -0.71 -15.48 21.09
N ALA A 28 -1.58 -14.50 20.80
CA ALA A 28 -2.47 -13.88 21.79
C ALA A 28 -3.50 -14.87 22.37
N ALA A 29 -4.01 -15.79 21.55
CA ALA A 29 -4.96 -16.81 21.98
C ALA A 29 -4.30 -17.91 22.85
N ARG A 30 -3.01 -18.18 22.64
CA ARG A 30 -2.26 -19.25 23.32
C ARG A 30 -1.28 -18.74 24.40
N GLY A 31 -1.17 -17.42 24.58
CA GLY A 31 -0.22 -16.83 25.55
C GLY A 31 1.25 -16.98 25.12
N ILE A 32 1.56 -17.11 23.82
CA ILE A 32 2.92 -17.29 23.29
C ILE A 32 3.52 -15.93 22.94
N SER A 33 4.35 -15.36 23.80
CA SER A 33 4.92 -14.02 23.65
C SER A 33 5.79 -13.86 22.39
N SER A 34 6.56 -14.87 22.02
CA SER A 34 7.40 -14.84 20.80
C SER A 34 6.57 -14.69 19.52
N TRP A 35 5.38 -15.30 19.46
CA TRP A 35 4.46 -15.18 18.34
C TRP A 35 3.76 -13.81 18.33
N MET A 36 3.42 -13.28 19.48
CA MET A 36 2.89 -11.91 19.60
C MET A 36 3.91 -10.87 19.13
N ALA A 37 5.18 -11.04 19.48
CA ALA A 37 6.26 -10.13 19.06
C ALA A 37 6.49 -10.12 17.54
N ALA A 38 6.20 -11.22 16.83
CA ALA A 38 6.32 -11.30 15.37
C ALA A 38 5.47 -10.24 14.65
N GLY A 39 4.34 -9.81 15.25
CA GLY A 39 3.48 -8.77 14.68
C GLY A 39 4.20 -7.45 14.40
N ARG A 40 5.08 -7.01 15.30
CA ARG A 40 5.86 -5.76 15.12
C ARG A 40 6.90 -5.88 14.01
N MET A 41 7.58 -7.03 13.93
CA MET A 41 8.57 -7.27 12.88
C MET A 41 7.91 -7.30 11.51
N CYS A 42 6.78 -8.02 11.38
CA CYS A 42 6.03 -8.11 10.13
C CYS A 42 5.44 -6.75 9.72
N ALA A 43 4.93 -5.94 10.65
CA ALA A 43 4.45 -4.60 10.36
C ALA A 43 5.56 -3.70 9.78
N SER A 44 6.77 -3.77 10.34
CA SER A 44 7.94 -3.04 9.82
C SER A 44 8.35 -3.52 8.43
N ALA A 45 8.36 -4.84 8.20
CA ALA A 45 8.67 -5.43 6.91
C ALA A 45 7.62 -5.06 5.85
N ASN A 46 6.33 -5.11 6.18
CA ASN A 46 5.25 -4.70 5.29
C ASN A 46 5.35 -3.22 4.91
N ALA A 47 5.62 -2.33 5.87
CA ALA A 47 5.82 -0.91 5.59
C ALA A 47 6.98 -0.68 4.62
N LEU A 48 8.09 -1.40 4.78
CA LEU A 48 9.24 -1.34 3.89
C LEU A 48 8.89 -1.84 2.49
N PHE A 49 8.38 -3.07 2.36
CA PHE A 49 8.13 -3.69 1.07
C PHE A 49 7.05 -2.96 0.28
N LEU A 50 5.98 -2.50 0.92
CA LEU A 50 4.94 -1.73 0.25
C LEU A 50 5.41 -0.34 -0.16
N THR A 51 6.27 0.30 0.63
CA THR A 51 6.91 1.56 0.22
C THR A 51 7.79 1.35 -1.01
N VAL A 52 8.57 0.27 -1.06
CA VAL A 52 9.39 -0.08 -2.23
C VAL A 52 8.49 -0.36 -3.44
N ALA A 53 7.40 -1.12 -3.28
CA ALA A 53 6.46 -1.40 -4.36
C ALA A 53 5.84 -0.10 -4.90
N PHE A 54 5.34 0.76 -4.03
CA PHE A 54 4.73 2.03 -4.42
C PHE A 54 5.73 2.98 -5.10
N ALA A 55 6.94 3.12 -4.54
CA ALA A 55 8.00 3.92 -5.15
C ALA A 55 8.41 3.39 -6.53
N SER A 56 8.46 2.07 -6.69
CA SER A 56 8.75 1.44 -7.99
C SER A 56 7.65 1.75 -9.02
N LEU A 57 6.38 1.71 -8.64
CA LEU A 57 5.27 2.06 -9.53
C LEU A 57 5.31 3.55 -9.88
N ALA A 58 5.48 4.43 -8.90
CA ALA A 58 5.59 5.87 -9.12
C ALA A 58 6.77 6.23 -10.05
N TYR A 59 7.88 5.52 -9.92
CA TYR A 59 9.02 5.68 -10.82
C TYR A 59 8.72 5.20 -12.24
N CYS A 60 8.00 4.08 -12.42
CA CYS A 60 7.55 3.63 -13.74
C CYS A 60 6.65 4.67 -14.42
N PHE A 61 5.75 5.32 -13.68
CA PHE A 61 4.96 6.44 -14.19
C PHE A 61 5.83 7.65 -14.55
N TYR A 62 6.78 8.01 -13.69
CA TYR A 62 7.67 9.14 -13.91
C TYR A 62 8.48 9.02 -15.21
N ILE A 63 9.03 7.84 -15.48
CA ILE A 63 9.82 7.57 -16.69
C ILE A 63 8.97 7.16 -17.90
N SER A 64 7.64 7.09 -17.77
CA SER A 64 6.70 6.64 -18.82
C SER A 64 7.04 5.24 -19.36
N ASP A 65 7.22 4.26 -18.45
CA ASP A 65 7.50 2.87 -18.81
C ASP A 65 6.22 2.18 -19.33
N PHE A 66 5.90 2.37 -20.62
CA PHE A 66 4.72 1.80 -21.26
C PHE A 66 4.78 0.28 -21.49
N THR A 67 5.82 -0.39 -21.00
CA THR A 67 5.82 -1.85 -20.85
C THR A 67 4.98 -2.31 -19.65
N VAL A 68 4.62 -1.41 -18.73
CA VAL A 68 3.71 -1.66 -17.62
C VAL A 68 2.30 -1.24 -18.04
N LEU A 69 1.35 -2.18 -18.04
CA LEU A 69 -0.02 -1.97 -18.50
C LEU A 69 -0.71 -0.80 -17.78
N ASN A 70 -0.52 -0.69 -16.48
CA ASN A 70 -1.09 0.39 -15.67
C ASN A 70 -0.57 1.77 -16.11
N VAL A 71 0.72 1.89 -16.43
CA VAL A 71 1.32 3.13 -16.93
C VAL A 71 0.80 3.45 -18.34
N ALA A 72 0.74 2.45 -19.22
CA ALA A 72 0.23 2.62 -20.58
C ALA A 72 -1.24 3.08 -20.62
N ASN A 73 -2.07 2.64 -19.67
CA ASN A 73 -3.48 2.98 -19.62
C ASN A 73 -3.78 4.33 -18.95
N ASN A 74 -2.87 4.88 -18.15
CA ASN A 74 -3.17 6.03 -17.27
C ASN A 74 -2.15 7.17 -17.38
N SER A 75 -1.26 7.17 -18.38
CA SER A 75 -0.25 8.22 -18.56
C SER A 75 0.12 8.36 -20.03
N ASN A 76 0.75 9.49 -20.41
CA ASN A 76 1.39 9.67 -21.72
C ASN A 76 2.75 10.40 -21.58
N SER A 77 3.52 10.44 -22.68
CA SER A 77 4.87 11.04 -22.66
C SER A 77 4.84 12.56 -22.48
N LEU A 78 3.79 13.24 -22.93
CA LEU A 78 3.64 14.71 -22.91
C LEU A 78 3.10 15.22 -21.58
N LEU A 79 2.60 14.34 -20.70
CA LEU A 79 2.00 14.71 -19.42
C LEU A 79 3.07 15.34 -18.50
N PRO A 80 2.79 16.46 -17.82
CA PRO A 80 3.69 17.04 -16.82
C PRO A 80 4.05 16.02 -15.72
N TRP A 81 5.29 16.06 -15.26
CA TRP A 81 5.83 15.06 -14.32
C TRP A 81 5.00 14.89 -13.04
N TYR A 82 4.41 15.97 -12.50
CA TYR A 82 3.58 15.92 -11.30
C TYR A 82 2.26 15.17 -11.52
N TYR A 83 1.66 15.26 -12.72
CA TYR A 83 0.51 14.45 -13.08
C TYR A 83 0.88 13.00 -13.36
N LYS A 84 2.07 12.74 -13.94
CA LYS A 84 2.57 11.35 -14.07
C LYS A 84 2.69 10.68 -12.72
N VAL A 85 3.27 11.36 -11.73
CA VAL A 85 3.37 10.83 -10.36
C VAL A 85 1.98 10.69 -9.72
N ALA A 86 1.09 11.66 -9.90
CA ALA A 86 -0.28 11.60 -9.37
C ALA A 86 -1.11 10.48 -10.00
N ALA A 87 -0.86 10.12 -11.27
CA ALA A 87 -1.49 8.99 -11.93
C ALA A 87 -1.25 7.65 -11.21
N THR A 88 -0.17 7.55 -10.41
CA THR A 88 0.09 6.37 -9.58
C THR A 88 -1.10 6.04 -8.67
N TRP A 89 -1.68 7.03 -7.99
CA TRP A 89 -2.87 6.83 -7.15
C TRP A 89 -4.17 7.19 -7.85
N GLY A 90 -4.11 7.78 -9.04
CA GLY A 90 -5.26 8.02 -9.90
C GLY A 90 -5.76 6.78 -10.62
N SER A 91 -4.93 5.74 -10.76
CA SER A 91 -5.32 4.46 -11.33
C SER A 91 -5.99 3.56 -10.28
N HIS A 92 -6.83 2.62 -10.75
CA HIS A 92 -7.49 1.66 -9.86
C HIS A 92 -6.48 0.81 -9.07
N GLU A 93 -5.51 0.22 -9.77
CA GLU A 93 -4.47 -0.64 -9.19
C GLU A 93 -3.57 0.14 -8.25
N GLY A 94 -3.19 1.34 -8.65
CA GLY A 94 -2.31 2.20 -7.86
C GLY A 94 -2.98 2.77 -6.62
N SER A 95 -4.29 3.05 -6.66
CA SER A 95 -5.03 3.51 -5.49
C SER A 95 -5.11 2.43 -4.41
N ILE A 96 -5.36 1.16 -4.79
CA ILE A 96 -5.37 0.04 -3.83
C ILE A 96 -3.98 -0.17 -3.22
N LEU A 97 -2.92 -0.03 -4.03
CA LEU A 97 -1.55 -0.08 -3.52
C LEU A 97 -1.28 1.06 -2.52
N PHE A 98 -1.75 2.27 -2.82
CA PHE A 98 -1.61 3.41 -1.92
C PHE A 98 -2.36 3.22 -0.59
N TRP A 99 -3.57 2.62 -0.62
CA TRP A 99 -4.29 2.22 0.58
C TRP A 99 -3.50 1.21 1.42
N SER A 100 -2.90 0.23 0.75
CA SER A 100 -2.08 -0.80 1.42
C SER A 100 -0.84 -0.21 2.07
N VAL A 101 -0.16 0.75 1.40
CA VAL A 101 0.96 1.50 1.97
C VAL A 101 0.52 2.28 3.21
N THR A 102 -0.57 3.02 3.11
CA THR A 102 -1.09 3.82 4.22
C THR A 102 -1.45 2.93 5.42
N LEU A 103 -2.14 1.81 5.19
CA LEU A 103 -2.47 0.85 6.24
C LEU A 103 -1.22 0.26 6.89
N SER A 104 -0.19 -0.06 6.09
CA SER A 104 1.07 -0.61 6.62
C SER A 104 1.84 0.40 7.47
N TRP A 105 1.83 1.68 7.09
CA TRP A 105 2.44 2.76 7.90
C TRP A 105 1.68 3.00 9.20
N TRP A 106 0.34 2.88 9.18
CA TRP A 106 -0.44 2.91 10.42
C TRP A 106 -0.13 1.72 11.32
N ALA A 107 0.00 0.50 10.77
CA ALA A 107 0.43 -0.66 11.54
C ALA A 107 1.82 -0.45 12.16
N LEU A 108 2.75 0.14 11.40
CA LEU A 108 4.07 0.52 11.87
C LEU A 108 3.97 1.56 13.00
N ALA A 109 3.19 2.62 12.83
CA ALA A 109 2.98 3.65 13.84
C ALA A 109 2.39 3.08 15.14
N VAL A 110 1.37 2.21 15.03
CA VAL A 110 0.80 1.48 16.17
C VAL A 110 1.87 0.65 16.88
N SER A 111 2.73 -0.04 16.13
CA SER A 111 3.78 -0.89 16.70
C SER A 111 4.78 -0.11 17.57
N PHE A 112 5.05 1.16 17.24
CA PHE A 112 5.96 2.03 17.99
C PHE A 112 5.28 2.89 19.08
N ALA A 113 4.09 3.45 18.77
CA ALA A 113 3.41 4.39 19.64
C ALA A 113 2.71 3.72 20.83
N SER A 114 2.34 2.46 20.70
CA SER A 114 1.49 1.79 21.68
C SER A 114 2.26 1.16 22.87
N ARG A 115 3.19 1.90 23.45
CA ARG A 115 3.96 1.44 24.62
C ARG A 115 3.10 1.22 25.87
N ARG A 116 1.87 1.72 25.89
CA ARG A 116 0.93 1.60 27.03
C ARG A 116 -0.06 0.44 26.85
N LEU A 117 -0.11 -0.20 25.69
CA LEU A 117 -0.97 -1.35 25.45
C LEU A 117 -0.31 -2.63 25.95
N SER A 118 -1.13 -3.58 26.44
CA SER A 118 -0.64 -4.92 26.72
C SER A 118 -0.16 -5.59 25.41
N GLU A 119 0.80 -6.51 25.54
CA GLU A 119 1.33 -7.26 24.38
C GLU A 119 0.22 -7.99 23.63
N GLU A 120 -0.75 -8.51 24.36
CA GLU A 120 -1.88 -9.23 23.81
C GLU A 120 -2.81 -8.33 22.98
N MET A 121 -3.13 -7.13 23.47
CA MET A 121 -3.93 -6.16 22.73
C MET A 121 -3.19 -5.71 21.47
N MET A 122 -1.90 -5.41 21.57
CA MET A 122 -1.05 -5.05 20.44
C MET A 122 -1.04 -6.14 19.38
N ALA A 123 -0.84 -7.39 19.79
CA ALA A 123 -0.82 -8.53 18.88
C ALA A 123 -2.15 -8.70 18.12
N ARG A 124 -3.27 -8.50 18.81
CA ARG A 124 -4.61 -8.56 18.20
C ARG A 124 -4.82 -7.43 17.19
N VAL A 125 -4.46 -6.19 17.53
CA VAL A 125 -4.60 -5.03 16.62
C VAL A 125 -3.74 -5.23 15.38
N LEU A 126 -2.44 -5.54 15.54
CA LEU A 126 -1.54 -5.75 14.41
C LEU A 126 -1.96 -6.97 13.57
N GLY A 127 -2.46 -8.02 14.21
CA GLY A 127 -2.96 -9.20 13.52
C GLY A 127 -4.19 -8.89 12.64
N ILE A 128 -5.17 -8.14 13.15
CA ILE A 128 -6.34 -7.72 12.36
C ILE A 128 -5.91 -6.83 11.18
N MET A 129 -5.02 -5.86 11.41
CA MET A 129 -4.47 -5.03 10.33
C MET A 129 -3.74 -5.89 9.27
N GLY A 130 -3.02 -6.93 9.71
CA GLY A 130 -2.37 -7.91 8.83
C GLY A 130 -3.36 -8.70 7.97
N LEU A 131 -4.50 -9.12 8.52
CA LEU A 131 -5.55 -9.80 7.75
C LEU A 131 -6.19 -8.90 6.69
N VAL A 132 -6.46 -7.64 7.03
CA VAL A 132 -6.98 -6.66 6.05
C VAL A 132 -5.96 -6.44 4.93
N LEU A 133 -4.69 -6.26 5.30
CA LEU A 133 -3.60 -6.07 4.35
C LEU A 133 -3.43 -7.29 3.44
N MET A 134 -3.51 -8.51 3.99
CA MET A 134 -3.50 -9.76 3.23
C MET A 134 -4.61 -9.78 2.16
N GLY A 135 -5.82 -9.35 2.50
CA GLY A 135 -6.94 -9.26 1.56
C GLY A 135 -6.65 -8.32 0.40
N PHE A 136 -6.15 -7.10 0.66
CA PHE A 136 -5.77 -6.14 -0.38
C PHE A 136 -4.64 -6.66 -1.27
N LEU A 137 -3.60 -7.25 -0.67
CA LEU A 137 -2.45 -7.76 -1.40
C LEU A 137 -2.80 -8.99 -2.25
N ALA A 138 -3.63 -9.88 -1.73
CA ALA A 138 -4.15 -11.00 -2.51
C ALA A 138 -5.00 -10.52 -3.68
N PHE A 139 -5.91 -9.56 -3.47
CA PHE A 139 -6.71 -8.97 -4.53
C PHE A 139 -5.81 -8.34 -5.62
N MET A 140 -4.81 -7.54 -5.23
CA MET A 140 -3.89 -6.94 -6.19
C MET A 140 -3.12 -7.98 -7.00
N LEU A 141 -2.53 -8.98 -6.35
CA LEU A 141 -1.69 -9.96 -7.04
C LEU A 141 -2.47 -10.89 -7.98
N PHE A 142 -3.71 -11.25 -7.61
CA PHE A 142 -4.49 -12.23 -8.38
C PHE A 142 -5.50 -11.60 -9.34
N THR A 143 -5.95 -10.36 -9.08
CA THR A 143 -7.03 -9.75 -9.86
C THR A 143 -6.62 -8.40 -10.49
N SER A 144 -5.83 -7.58 -9.81
CA SER A 144 -5.60 -6.17 -10.19
C SER A 144 -4.13 -5.79 -10.00
N ASN A 145 -3.24 -6.49 -10.72
CA ASN A 145 -1.79 -6.37 -10.53
C ASN A 145 -1.25 -5.06 -11.13
N PRO A 146 -0.73 -4.12 -10.32
CA PRO A 146 -0.21 -2.84 -10.79
C PRO A 146 1.06 -2.96 -11.66
N PHE A 147 1.73 -4.12 -11.64
CA PHE A 147 2.97 -4.38 -12.37
C PHE A 147 2.77 -5.32 -13.56
N LEU A 148 1.53 -5.52 -14.01
CA LEU A 148 1.27 -6.37 -15.16
C LEU A 148 2.00 -5.83 -16.40
N ARG A 149 2.74 -6.73 -17.09
CA ARG A 149 3.50 -6.37 -18.28
C ARG A 149 2.62 -6.43 -19.53
N LEU A 150 2.80 -5.44 -20.38
CA LEU A 150 2.22 -5.39 -21.71
C LEU A 150 3.28 -5.83 -22.74
N PHE A 151 2.91 -6.80 -23.59
CA PHE A 151 3.77 -7.25 -24.68
C PHE A 151 2.97 -7.43 -25.96
N PRO A 152 3.33 -6.79 -27.08
CA PRO A 152 4.40 -5.79 -27.22
C PRO A 152 4.10 -4.52 -26.42
N ALA A 153 5.16 -3.77 -26.03
CA ALA A 153 5.01 -2.48 -25.36
C ALA A 153 4.20 -1.52 -26.23
N ALA A 154 3.31 -0.73 -25.61
CA ALA A 154 2.59 0.31 -26.33
C ALA A 154 3.60 1.38 -26.82
N PRO A 155 3.45 1.90 -28.05
CA PRO A 155 4.31 2.96 -28.57
C PRO A 155 4.07 4.29 -27.84
N GLU A 156 2.89 4.51 -27.28
CA GLU A 156 2.50 5.66 -26.48
C GLU A 156 1.39 5.23 -25.48
N GLY A 157 1.21 5.99 -24.41
CA GLY A 157 0.16 5.73 -23.42
C GLY A 157 -1.17 6.40 -23.77
N ALA A 158 -2.27 5.90 -23.17
CA ALA A 158 -3.66 6.32 -23.40
C ALA A 158 -3.96 7.56 -22.62
N ASP A 159 -3.28 8.45 -22.26
CA ASP A 159 -3.53 9.68 -21.48
C ASP A 159 -4.22 9.46 -20.11
N LEU A 160 -3.97 10.37 -19.21
CA LEU A 160 -4.67 10.45 -17.93
C LEU A 160 -6.09 11.00 -18.15
N ASN A 161 -7.08 10.39 -17.49
CA ASN A 161 -8.46 10.90 -17.54
C ASN A 161 -8.47 12.42 -17.26
N PRO A 162 -9.08 13.25 -18.14
CA PRO A 162 -9.12 14.71 -17.98
C PRO A 162 -9.64 15.18 -16.62
N LEU A 163 -10.57 14.44 -16.00
CA LEU A 163 -11.07 14.74 -14.66
C LEU A 163 -10.01 14.59 -13.56
N LEU A 164 -8.95 13.84 -13.82
CA LEU A 164 -7.83 13.64 -12.90
C LEU A 164 -6.67 14.63 -13.14
N GLN A 165 -6.75 15.43 -14.19
CA GLN A 165 -5.79 16.50 -14.50
C GLN A 165 -6.13 17.80 -13.76
N ASP A 166 -6.52 17.70 -12.50
CA ASP A 166 -6.83 18.80 -11.60
C ASP A 166 -5.82 18.85 -10.44
N PRO A 167 -5.30 20.03 -10.06
CA PRO A 167 -4.38 20.15 -8.91
C PRO A 167 -4.93 19.54 -7.62
N GLY A 168 -6.25 19.59 -7.42
CA GLY A 168 -6.91 18.94 -6.29
C GLY A 168 -6.68 17.43 -6.25
N MET A 169 -6.61 16.77 -7.41
CA MET A 169 -6.35 15.34 -7.50
C MET A 169 -4.92 14.95 -7.11
N VAL A 170 -3.97 15.87 -7.22
CA VAL A 170 -2.59 15.64 -6.77
C VAL A 170 -2.53 15.59 -5.23
N PHE A 171 -3.26 16.48 -4.55
CA PHE A 171 -3.14 16.68 -3.10
C PHE A 171 -4.27 16.04 -2.29
N HIS A 172 -5.50 16.03 -2.81
CA HIS A 172 -6.68 15.60 -2.05
C HIS A 172 -6.64 14.14 -1.60
N PRO A 173 -6.32 13.15 -2.45
CA PRO A 173 -6.29 11.76 -2.01
C PRO A 173 -5.24 11.47 -0.95
N PRO A 174 -3.96 11.92 -1.06
CA PRO A 174 -2.99 11.75 0.01
C PRO A 174 -3.43 12.39 1.33
N LEU A 175 -4.00 13.60 1.29
CA LEU A 175 -4.50 14.28 2.48
C LEU A 175 -5.72 13.58 3.09
N LEU A 176 -6.65 13.11 2.26
CA LEU A 176 -7.82 12.38 2.73
C LEU A 176 -7.42 11.11 3.51
N TYR A 177 -6.50 10.32 2.97
CA TYR A 177 -6.03 9.10 3.63
C TYR A 177 -5.32 9.38 4.96
N LEU A 178 -4.56 10.48 5.04
CA LEU A 178 -3.92 10.90 6.28
C LEU A 178 -4.93 11.43 7.29
N LEU A 179 -5.88 12.28 6.87
CA LEU A 179 -6.84 12.94 7.76
C LEU A 179 -7.89 11.99 8.33
N LEU A 180 -8.42 11.06 7.54
CA LEU A 180 -9.37 10.04 8.03
C LEU A 180 -8.78 9.19 9.16
N SER A 181 -7.46 9.08 9.20
CA SER A 181 -6.76 8.30 10.21
C SER A 181 -6.43 9.10 11.49
N ILE A 182 -6.49 10.43 11.45
CA ILE A 182 -6.08 11.32 12.57
C ILE A 182 -7.28 11.86 13.35
N HIS A 183 -8.53 11.64 12.89
CA HIS A 183 -9.68 12.21 13.57
C HIS A 183 -9.82 11.66 15.00
N PRO A 184 -9.41 12.40 16.04
CA PRO A 184 -9.63 11.96 17.41
C PRO A 184 -11.13 11.99 17.64
N HIS A 185 -11.70 10.85 17.99
CA HIS A 185 -13.05 10.78 18.51
C HIS A 185 -13.11 11.67 19.76
N ASN A 186 -13.63 12.88 19.61
CA ASN A 186 -13.75 13.82 20.70
C ASN A 186 -14.71 13.22 21.75
N ARG A 187 -14.18 12.74 22.86
CA ARG A 187 -14.93 12.16 23.99
C ARG A 187 -15.59 13.26 24.85
N SER A 188 -16.02 14.35 24.27
CA SER A 188 -16.67 15.43 25.03
C SER A 188 -18.21 15.39 25.01
N ASP A 189 -18.84 14.36 24.39
CA ASP A 189 -20.29 14.28 24.25
C ASP A 189 -20.88 12.99 24.89
N LEU A 190 -20.43 12.62 26.10
CA LEU A 190 -21.13 11.67 26.96
C LEU A 190 -21.25 12.24 28.38
#